data_3920ddbf2ed57acf3872fb995e704d8f
#
_entry.id   3920ddbf2ed57acf3872fb995e704d8f
#
_cell.length_a   1.000
_cell.length_b   1.000
_cell.length_c   1.000
_cell.angle_alpha   90.00
_cell.angle_beta   90.00
_cell.angle_gamma   90.00
#
_symmetry.space_group_name_H-M   'P 1'
#
loop_
_entity.id
_entity.type
_entity.pdbx_description
1 polymer ?
#
loop_
_entity_poly.entity_id
_entity_poly.type
_entity_poly.pdbx_seq_one_letter_code
_entity_poly.pdbx_strand_id
1 'polypeptide(L)'
;MKKNRLWVLFALLIIALAANGYAEENYKIGVLAKNGPVKALQMWKATGDYLTSKIPGKTFEIVPLGFNEVYPAIESGKISFFLANSSMFVTAKVRYGAKAVATMVNSRQGQPLKYFGGVIITSDANDQINALNDLKGKKFMAVQESSFGGWQMAYKALLDAGINPYTDFTKLDFGGKHDNVVYAVMNGVVDAGTVRTDTLERMASAGEIDMADFKIINPQKFNDFPFACSTTLYPEWPLAKVKSTSDTVARSIVDALKQLKATDAAAKSAKVVGWVDALDYAPVEALQKTLKVGAFMAAK
;
A
#
# COMPACT_ATOMS: atom_id res chain seq x y z
N MET A 1 10.70 -49.74 -56.91
CA MET A 1 9.75 -49.07 -56.03
C MET A 1 10.20 -49.15 -54.55
N LYS A 2 11.39 -48.65 -54.16
CA LYS A 2 11.84 -48.68 -52.72
C LYS A 2 12.64 -47.43 -52.31
N LYS A 3 12.51 -46.29 -52.99
CA LYS A 3 13.25 -45.05 -52.62
C LYS A 3 12.45 -43.91 -51.97
N ASN A 4 11.13 -44.02 -51.87
CA ASN A 4 10.28 -42.91 -51.38
C ASN A 4 9.82 -43.04 -49.93
N ARG A 5 10.23 -44.09 -49.19
CA ARG A 5 9.84 -44.23 -47.76
C ARG A 5 10.78 -43.61 -46.74
N LEU A 6 12.00 -43.24 -47.16
CA LEU A 6 13.02 -42.71 -46.25
C LEU A 6 12.88 -41.17 -46.00
N TRP A 7 12.28 -40.43 -46.94
CA TRP A 7 12.10 -38.98 -46.82
C TRP A 7 10.91 -38.55 -45.95
N VAL A 8 9.90 -39.40 -45.78
CA VAL A 8 8.74 -39.11 -44.95
C VAL A 8 9.05 -39.25 -43.47
N LEU A 9 9.98 -40.12 -43.09
CA LEU A 9 10.41 -40.30 -41.69
C LEU A 9 11.34 -39.16 -41.18
N PHE A 10 12.05 -38.49 -42.09
CA PHE A 10 12.91 -37.36 -41.74
C PHE A 10 12.14 -36.04 -41.56
N ALA A 11 11.01 -35.85 -42.25
CA ALA A 11 10.13 -34.69 -42.11
C ALA A 11 9.29 -34.72 -40.81
N LEU A 12 8.96 -35.91 -40.29
CA LEU A 12 8.24 -36.06 -39.03
C LEU A 12 9.11 -35.87 -37.77
N LEU A 13 10.43 -36.00 -37.90
CA LEU A 13 11.37 -35.82 -36.76
C LEU A 13 11.73 -34.35 -36.52
N ILE A 14 11.49 -33.45 -37.47
CA ILE A 14 11.82 -32.00 -37.35
C ILE A 14 10.66 -31.25 -36.70
N ILE A 15 9.42 -31.76 -36.72
CA ILE A 15 8.25 -31.11 -36.11
C ILE A 15 8.17 -31.38 -34.62
N ALA A 16 8.84 -32.40 -34.09
CA ALA A 16 8.81 -32.78 -32.67
C ALA A 16 9.79 -31.98 -31.78
N LEU A 17 10.62 -31.07 -32.33
CA LEU A 17 11.62 -30.33 -31.58
C LEU A 17 11.26 -28.85 -31.32
N ALA A 18 10.07 -28.40 -31.67
CA ALA A 18 9.63 -27.02 -31.45
C ALA A 18 8.69 -26.83 -30.26
N ALA A 19 8.40 -27.89 -29.49
CA ALA A 19 7.75 -27.77 -28.21
C ALA A 19 8.80 -27.66 -27.07
N ASN A 20 9.69 -26.66 -27.16
CA ASN A 20 10.35 -26.17 -25.98
C ASN A 20 9.26 -25.52 -25.10
N GLY A 21 8.62 -26.35 -24.29
CA GLY A 21 7.82 -25.86 -23.19
C GLY A 21 8.76 -25.03 -22.30
N TYR A 22 8.77 -23.71 -22.50
CA TYR A 22 9.35 -22.83 -21.55
C TYR A 22 8.68 -23.14 -20.22
N ALA A 23 9.44 -23.63 -19.24
CA ALA A 23 8.92 -23.81 -17.90
C ALA A 23 8.28 -22.49 -17.47
N GLU A 24 7.02 -22.53 -17.11
CA GLU A 24 6.27 -21.35 -16.71
C GLU A 24 6.89 -20.81 -15.41
N GLU A 25 7.45 -19.59 -15.47
CA GLU A 25 8.07 -18.95 -14.32
C GLU A 25 6.98 -18.36 -13.41
N ASN A 26 6.90 -18.84 -12.17
CA ASN A 26 5.91 -18.32 -11.20
C ASN A 26 6.52 -17.22 -10.32
N TYR A 27 5.87 -16.06 -10.34
CA TYR A 27 6.22 -14.89 -9.53
C TYR A 27 5.14 -14.61 -8.49
N LYS A 28 5.54 -14.46 -7.23
CA LYS A 28 4.63 -14.12 -6.13
C LYS A 28 4.70 -12.62 -5.83
N ILE A 29 3.53 -11.99 -5.79
CA ILE A 29 3.35 -10.58 -5.42
C ILE A 29 2.74 -10.52 -4.04
N GLY A 30 3.55 -10.20 -3.02
CA GLY A 30 3.06 -9.95 -1.67
C GLY A 30 2.25 -8.67 -1.62
N VAL A 31 1.05 -8.70 -1.06
CA VAL A 31 0.21 -7.50 -0.92
C VAL A 31 -0.14 -7.28 0.54
N LEU A 32 0.14 -6.08 1.07
CA LEU A 32 -0.22 -5.72 2.44
C LEU A 32 -1.72 -5.80 2.66
N ALA A 33 -2.14 -6.77 3.46
CA ALA A 33 -3.53 -7.08 3.77
C ALA A 33 -4.06 -6.21 4.93
N LYS A 34 -4.01 -4.88 4.78
CA LYS A 34 -4.42 -3.91 5.81
C LYS A 34 -5.85 -4.06 6.32
N ASN A 35 -6.71 -4.73 5.56
CA ASN A 35 -8.12 -5.01 5.90
C ASN A 35 -8.40 -6.52 5.97
N GLY A 36 -7.35 -7.33 6.12
CA GLY A 36 -7.42 -8.78 6.19
C GLY A 36 -7.18 -9.48 4.85
N PRO A 37 -6.81 -10.78 4.89
CA PRO A 37 -6.33 -11.53 3.73
C PRO A 37 -7.41 -11.75 2.66
N VAL A 38 -8.64 -12.04 3.07
CA VAL A 38 -9.76 -12.27 2.13
C VAL A 38 -10.01 -11.02 1.29
N LYS A 39 -10.07 -9.84 1.94
CA LYS A 39 -10.30 -8.57 1.23
C LYS A 39 -9.13 -8.21 0.32
N ALA A 40 -7.90 -8.53 0.70
CA ALA A 40 -6.72 -8.32 -0.14
C ALA A 40 -6.78 -9.19 -1.41
N LEU A 41 -7.15 -10.47 -1.30
CA LEU A 41 -7.36 -11.34 -2.47
C LEU A 41 -8.48 -10.85 -3.37
N GLN A 42 -9.63 -10.48 -2.81
CA GLN A 42 -10.74 -9.91 -3.59
C GLN A 42 -10.32 -8.67 -4.39
N MET A 43 -9.45 -7.85 -3.82
CA MET A 43 -8.97 -6.64 -4.48
C MET A 43 -7.92 -6.93 -5.56
N TRP A 44 -6.97 -7.82 -5.30
CA TRP A 44 -5.75 -7.89 -6.09
C TRP A 44 -5.59 -9.15 -6.95
N LYS A 45 -6.40 -10.21 -6.72
CA LYS A 45 -6.31 -11.44 -7.55
C LYS A 45 -6.39 -11.14 -9.04
N ALA A 46 -7.35 -10.31 -9.46
CA ALA A 46 -7.52 -9.94 -10.86
C ALA A 46 -6.29 -9.21 -11.45
N THR A 47 -5.48 -8.54 -10.62
CA THR A 47 -4.20 -7.95 -11.08
C THR A 47 -3.17 -9.04 -11.39
N GLY A 48 -3.08 -10.09 -10.57
CA GLY A 48 -2.24 -11.25 -10.86
C GLY A 48 -2.66 -11.95 -12.16
N ASP A 49 -3.97 -12.20 -12.31
CA ASP A 49 -4.54 -12.81 -13.52
C ASP A 49 -4.28 -11.94 -14.77
N TYR A 50 -4.43 -10.62 -14.65
CA TYR A 50 -4.11 -9.66 -15.72
C TYR A 50 -2.64 -9.74 -16.14
N LEU A 51 -1.70 -9.69 -15.19
CA LEU A 51 -0.28 -9.78 -15.48
C LEU A 51 0.08 -11.11 -16.15
N THR A 52 -0.49 -12.23 -15.67
CA THR A 52 -0.33 -13.55 -16.28
C THR A 52 -0.81 -13.56 -17.74
N SER A 53 -1.92 -12.89 -18.03
CA SER A 53 -2.46 -12.81 -19.40
C SER A 53 -1.61 -11.93 -20.34
N LYS A 54 -0.84 -10.97 -19.79
CA LYS A 54 -0.06 -9.97 -20.56
C LYS A 54 1.41 -10.34 -20.76
N ILE A 55 1.95 -11.23 -19.93
CA ILE A 55 3.37 -11.55 -19.92
C ILE A 55 3.56 -13.04 -20.22
N PRO A 56 3.78 -13.42 -21.50
CA PRO A 56 3.89 -14.81 -21.91
C PRO A 56 4.96 -15.59 -21.14
N GLY A 57 4.67 -16.85 -20.79
CA GLY A 57 5.58 -17.74 -20.08
C GLY A 57 5.77 -17.40 -18.59
N LYS A 58 4.94 -16.51 -18.03
CA LYS A 58 5.03 -16.13 -16.62
C LYS A 58 3.66 -16.11 -15.97
N THR A 59 3.61 -16.59 -14.72
CA THR A 59 2.42 -16.51 -13.86
C THR A 59 2.67 -15.60 -12.66
N PHE A 60 1.61 -14.94 -12.19
CA PHE A 60 1.68 -14.00 -11.08
C PHE A 60 0.61 -14.33 -10.03
N GLU A 61 1.07 -14.81 -8.89
CA GLU A 61 0.22 -15.16 -7.75
C GLU A 61 0.19 -14.02 -6.71
N ILE A 62 -0.99 -13.65 -6.23
CA ILE A 62 -1.15 -12.68 -5.14
C ILE A 62 -1.07 -13.39 -3.81
N VAL A 63 -0.16 -12.92 -2.94
CA VAL A 63 0.04 -13.43 -1.58
C VAL A 63 -0.35 -12.32 -0.59
N PRO A 64 -1.48 -12.42 0.11
CA PRO A 64 -1.82 -11.50 1.18
C PRO A 64 -0.82 -11.61 2.35
N LEU A 65 -0.35 -10.47 2.86
CA LEU A 65 0.62 -10.40 3.96
C LEU A 65 0.14 -9.40 5.01
N GLY A 66 0.11 -9.80 6.26
CA GLY A 66 -0.11 -8.91 7.39
C GLY A 66 1.07 -7.92 7.59
N PHE A 67 0.87 -6.92 8.44
CA PHE A 67 1.91 -5.90 8.71
C PHE A 67 3.23 -6.52 9.18
N ASN A 68 3.20 -7.61 9.95
CA ASN A 68 4.38 -8.27 10.49
C ASN A 68 4.96 -9.34 9.56
N GLU A 69 4.31 -9.62 8.42
CA GLU A 69 4.68 -10.69 7.49
C GLU A 69 5.45 -10.20 6.26
N VAL A 70 5.36 -8.90 5.94
CA VAL A 70 5.96 -8.33 4.72
C VAL A 70 7.48 -8.52 4.71
N TYR A 71 8.18 -8.13 5.78
CA TYR A 71 9.64 -8.22 5.83
C TYR A 71 10.14 -9.68 5.88
N PRO A 72 9.58 -10.57 6.70
CA PRO A 72 9.93 -11.99 6.65
C PRO A 72 9.71 -12.62 5.27
N ALA A 73 8.66 -12.23 4.54
CA ALA A 73 8.41 -12.74 3.19
C ALA A 73 9.44 -12.25 2.16
N ILE A 74 9.95 -11.01 2.32
CA ILE A 74 11.05 -10.47 1.50
C ILE A 74 12.35 -11.20 1.82
N GLU A 75 12.69 -11.32 3.09
CA GLU A 75 13.94 -11.89 3.57
C GLU A 75 14.10 -13.37 3.22
N SER A 76 13.02 -14.15 3.37
CA SER A 76 12.98 -15.58 3.02
C SER A 76 12.90 -15.85 1.51
N GLY A 77 12.76 -14.81 0.66
CA GLY A 77 12.56 -14.98 -0.79
C GLY A 77 11.19 -15.59 -1.15
N LYS A 78 10.22 -15.59 -0.24
CA LYS A 78 8.87 -16.11 -0.46
C LYS A 78 8.12 -15.36 -1.57
N ILE A 79 8.48 -14.10 -1.80
CA ILE A 79 7.85 -13.21 -2.79
C ILE A 79 8.91 -12.60 -3.70
N SER A 80 8.52 -12.31 -4.94
CA SER A 80 9.36 -11.66 -5.95
C SER A 80 9.09 -10.15 -6.04
N PHE A 81 7.85 -9.76 -5.77
CA PHE A 81 7.38 -8.39 -5.74
C PHE A 81 6.52 -8.17 -4.50
N PHE A 82 6.35 -6.91 -4.12
CA PHE A 82 5.38 -6.57 -3.08
C PHE A 82 4.74 -5.20 -3.32
N LEU A 83 3.51 -5.08 -2.84
CA LEU A 83 2.72 -3.85 -2.80
C LEU A 83 2.39 -3.57 -1.35
N ALA A 84 3.04 -2.57 -0.77
CA ALA A 84 2.86 -2.18 0.62
C ALA A 84 2.90 -0.66 0.75
N ASN A 85 2.56 -0.14 1.94
CA ASN A 85 2.61 1.31 2.16
C ASN A 85 4.03 1.86 1.97
N SER A 86 4.11 3.15 1.64
CA SER A 86 5.36 3.81 1.23
C SER A 86 6.46 3.73 2.30
N SER A 87 6.09 3.73 3.59
CA SER A 87 7.04 3.56 4.68
C SER A 87 7.60 2.14 4.75
N MET A 88 6.75 1.12 4.59
CA MET A 88 7.22 -0.27 4.54
C MET A 88 8.13 -0.51 3.33
N PHE A 89 7.82 0.12 2.19
CA PHE A 89 8.72 0.08 1.03
C PHE A 89 10.09 0.70 1.35
N VAL A 90 10.14 1.89 1.97
CA VAL A 90 11.42 2.54 2.32
C VAL A 90 12.22 1.66 3.28
N THR A 91 11.59 1.02 4.27
CA THR A 91 12.27 0.07 5.15
C THR A 91 12.83 -1.11 4.36
N ALA A 92 12.05 -1.66 3.41
CA ALA A 92 12.51 -2.76 2.56
C ALA A 92 13.64 -2.32 1.60
N LYS A 93 13.59 -1.10 1.07
CA LYS A 93 14.65 -0.49 0.25
C LYS A 93 15.97 -0.45 1.04
N VAL A 94 15.94 0.07 2.25
CA VAL A 94 17.16 0.29 3.06
C VAL A 94 17.71 -1.01 3.59
N ARG A 95 16.86 -1.91 4.13
CA ARG A 95 17.32 -3.15 4.78
C ARG A 95 17.57 -4.31 3.82
N TYR A 96 16.77 -4.43 2.77
CA TYR A 96 16.77 -5.60 1.88
C TYR A 96 17.09 -5.26 0.41
N GLY A 97 17.38 -3.99 0.10
CA GLY A 97 17.73 -3.56 -1.26
C GLY A 97 16.58 -3.63 -2.27
N ALA A 98 15.34 -3.56 -1.80
CA ALA A 98 14.17 -3.50 -2.67
C ALA A 98 14.16 -2.24 -3.54
N LYS A 99 13.54 -2.31 -4.73
CA LYS A 99 13.43 -1.17 -5.66
C LYS A 99 11.97 -0.97 -6.06
N ALA A 100 11.45 0.26 -5.93
CA ALA A 100 10.17 0.62 -6.51
C ALA A 100 10.24 0.52 -8.02
N VAL A 101 9.22 -0.05 -8.65
CA VAL A 101 9.14 -0.20 -10.12
C VAL A 101 7.98 0.58 -10.71
N ALA A 102 6.90 0.76 -9.96
CA ALA A 102 5.76 1.59 -10.35
C ALA A 102 5.07 2.15 -9.10
N THR A 103 4.32 3.24 -9.24
CA THR A 103 3.43 3.77 -8.20
C THR A 103 1.99 3.63 -8.67
N MET A 104 1.11 3.11 -7.80
CA MET A 104 -0.31 3.02 -8.14
C MET A 104 -0.98 4.39 -8.14
N VAL A 105 -1.93 4.58 -9.03
CA VAL A 105 -2.86 5.70 -9.02
C VAL A 105 -4.19 5.20 -8.47
N ASN A 106 -4.45 5.50 -7.21
CA ASN A 106 -5.68 5.08 -6.55
C ASN A 106 -6.91 5.72 -7.19
N SER A 107 -8.01 4.98 -7.21
CA SER A 107 -9.36 5.54 -7.43
C SER A 107 -10.06 5.69 -6.09
N ARG A 108 -10.25 6.93 -5.65
CA ARG A 108 -10.94 7.24 -4.39
C ARG A 108 -12.14 8.13 -4.68
N GLN A 109 -13.34 7.58 -4.53
CA GLN A 109 -14.58 8.28 -4.87
C GLN A 109 -14.53 8.94 -6.27
N GLY A 110 -14.00 8.21 -7.24
CA GLY A 110 -13.83 8.70 -8.62
C GLY A 110 -12.62 9.61 -8.85
N GLN A 111 -11.86 9.98 -7.81
CA GLN A 111 -10.68 10.83 -7.93
C GLN A 111 -9.40 10.00 -8.12
N PRO A 112 -8.57 10.31 -9.14
CA PRO A 112 -7.27 9.66 -9.34
C PRO A 112 -6.22 10.28 -8.43
N LEU A 113 -5.66 9.50 -7.50
CA LEU A 113 -4.69 9.99 -6.53
C LEU A 113 -3.36 9.24 -6.58
N LYS A 114 -2.27 10.00 -6.67
CA LYS A 114 -0.87 9.53 -6.58
C LYS A 114 -0.23 9.84 -5.23
N TYR A 115 -0.92 10.60 -4.40
CA TYR A 115 -0.47 11.02 -3.07
C TYR A 115 -1.59 10.77 -2.06
N PHE A 116 -1.20 10.65 -0.80
CA PHE A 116 -2.12 10.50 0.32
C PHE A 116 -1.50 11.05 1.61
N GLY A 117 -2.33 11.29 2.62
CA GLY A 117 -1.92 11.81 3.92
C GLY A 117 -2.51 11.02 5.07
N GLY A 118 -2.34 11.56 6.26
CA GLY A 118 -3.04 11.20 7.48
C GLY A 118 -4.08 12.26 7.84
N VAL A 119 -5.14 11.84 8.50
CA VAL A 119 -6.14 12.74 9.09
C VAL A 119 -6.25 12.46 10.58
N ILE A 120 -6.15 13.49 11.39
CA ILE A 120 -6.30 13.44 12.85
C ILE A 120 -7.72 13.89 13.16
N ILE A 121 -8.45 13.09 13.92
CA ILE A 121 -9.87 13.25 14.19
C ILE A 121 -10.16 13.22 15.69
N THR A 122 -11.17 13.95 16.08
CA THR A 122 -11.87 13.84 17.38
C THR A 122 -13.37 13.87 17.12
N SER A 123 -14.19 13.51 18.13
CA SER A 123 -15.63 13.70 18.03
C SER A 123 -15.99 15.18 17.94
N ASP A 124 -16.97 15.55 17.09
CA ASP A 124 -17.48 16.92 17.02
C ASP A 124 -18.01 17.41 18.36
N ALA A 125 -18.61 16.53 19.15
CA ALA A 125 -19.09 16.81 20.50
C ALA A 125 -17.96 17.07 21.55
N ASN A 126 -16.67 16.87 21.17
CA ASN A 126 -15.55 17.09 22.08
C ASN A 126 -15.04 18.53 22.00
N ASP A 127 -15.57 19.43 22.78
CA ASP A 127 -15.17 20.85 22.80
C ASP A 127 -13.76 21.11 23.36
N GLN A 128 -13.14 20.12 24.00
CA GLN A 128 -11.79 20.25 24.57
C GLN A 128 -10.66 20.08 23.57
N ILE A 129 -10.93 19.62 22.36
CA ILE A 129 -9.90 19.37 21.33
C ILE A 129 -10.25 20.15 20.07
N ASN A 130 -9.45 21.19 19.78
CA ASN A 130 -9.61 22.07 18.62
C ASN A 130 -8.28 22.26 17.85
N ALA A 131 -7.15 21.96 18.49
CA ALA A 131 -5.81 22.06 17.91
C ALA A 131 -4.92 20.91 18.36
N LEU A 132 -3.75 20.74 17.72
CA LEU A 132 -2.80 19.68 18.08
C LEU A 132 -2.39 19.73 19.55
N ASN A 133 -2.17 20.94 20.13
CA ASN A 133 -1.75 21.08 21.52
C ASN A 133 -2.79 20.57 22.53
N ASP A 134 -4.07 20.54 22.17
CA ASP A 134 -5.13 20.05 23.03
C ASP A 134 -5.12 18.52 23.18
N LEU A 135 -4.31 17.84 22.35
CA LEU A 135 -4.11 16.38 22.42
C LEU A 135 -3.22 15.95 23.59
N LYS A 136 -2.44 16.89 24.19
CA LYS A 136 -1.64 16.58 25.39
C LYS A 136 -2.53 16.14 26.53
N GLY A 137 -2.16 15.06 27.22
CA GLY A 137 -2.94 14.45 28.30
C GLY A 137 -4.19 13.70 27.84
N LYS A 138 -4.40 13.50 26.55
CA LYS A 138 -5.56 12.78 26.00
C LYS A 138 -5.22 11.32 25.65
N LYS A 139 -6.26 10.50 25.51
CA LYS A 139 -6.17 9.14 24.96
C LYS A 139 -6.22 9.22 23.45
N PHE A 140 -5.24 8.63 22.78
CA PHE A 140 -5.11 8.66 21.32
C PHE A 140 -5.02 7.26 20.74
N MET A 141 -5.66 7.02 19.60
CA MET A 141 -5.55 5.76 18.89
C MET A 141 -5.00 5.97 17.47
N ALA A 142 -4.02 5.16 17.12
CA ALA A 142 -3.48 5.02 15.76
C ALA A 142 -3.82 3.64 15.19
N VAL A 143 -3.49 3.41 13.91
CA VAL A 143 -3.81 2.12 13.27
C VAL A 143 -2.81 1.04 13.66
N GLN A 144 -1.52 1.29 13.43
CA GLN A 144 -0.41 0.36 13.67
C GLN A 144 0.91 1.15 13.61
N GLU A 145 1.94 0.77 14.35
CA GLU A 145 3.23 1.48 14.35
C GLU A 145 3.85 1.61 12.95
N SER A 146 3.73 0.57 12.12
CA SER A 146 4.21 0.56 10.73
C SER A 146 3.20 1.12 9.72
N SER A 147 2.04 1.61 10.17
CA SER A 147 1.05 2.24 9.29
C SER A 147 1.47 3.66 8.95
N PHE A 148 1.78 3.92 7.67
CA PHE A 148 2.26 5.22 7.24
C PHE A 148 1.18 6.30 7.39
N GLY A 149 0.05 6.19 6.67
CA GLY A 149 -1.04 7.17 6.74
C GLY A 149 -1.90 7.07 8.00
N GLY A 150 -1.87 5.95 8.71
CA GLY A 150 -2.64 5.75 9.94
C GLY A 150 -1.84 5.96 11.22
N TRP A 151 -0.56 6.37 11.12
CA TRP A 151 0.27 6.72 12.27
C TRP A 151 1.44 7.62 11.93
N GLN A 152 2.40 7.18 11.12
CA GLN A 152 3.71 7.86 11.05
C GLN A 152 3.62 9.28 10.51
N MET A 153 2.69 9.57 9.61
CA MET A 153 2.45 10.94 9.13
C MET A 153 1.92 11.84 10.25
N ALA A 154 0.94 11.36 11.03
CA ALA A 154 0.43 12.08 12.18
C ALA A 154 1.49 12.24 13.28
N TYR A 155 2.28 11.19 13.54
CA TYR A 155 3.39 11.25 14.49
C TYR A 155 4.40 12.36 14.11
N LYS A 156 4.74 12.46 12.81
CA LYS A 156 5.60 13.55 12.32
C LYS A 156 4.96 14.92 12.58
N ALA A 157 3.68 15.10 12.25
CA ALA A 157 2.97 16.35 12.47
C ALA A 157 2.89 16.74 13.96
N LEU A 158 2.71 15.75 14.85
CA LEU A 158 2.72 15.94 16.30
C LEU A 158 4.10 16.37 16.79
N LEU A 159 5.18 15.70 16.37
CA LEU A 159 6.54 16.09 16.73
C LEU A 159 6.91 17.49 16.23
N ASP A 160 6.49 17.86 15.02
CA ASP A 160 6.73 19.21 14.47
C ASP A 160 6.00 20.29 15.28
N ALA A 161 4.88 19.93 15.92
CA ALA A 161 4.16 20.81 16.87
C ALA A 161 4.70 20.74 18.30
N GLY A 162 5.82 20.06 18.55
CA GLY A 162 6.43 19.93 19.89
C GLY A 162 5.66 18.97 20.81
N ILE A 163 4.98 17.97 20.23
CA ILE A 163 4.21 16.97 20.98
C ILE A 163 4.85 15.60 20.75
N ASN A 164 5.37 15.00 21.81
CA ASN A 164 5.82 13.62 21.78
C ASN A 164 4.69 12.70 22.23
N PRO A 165 4.01 11.96 21.32
CA PRO A 165 2.85 11.17 21.68
C PRO A 165 3.13 10.02 22.66
N TYR A 166 4.39 9.60 22.79
CA TYR A 166 4.77 8.56 23.75
C TYR A 166 4.91 9.05 25.17
N THR A 167 5.04 10.37 25.39
CA THR A 167 5.18 10.98 26.72
C THR A 167 4.05 11.95 27.05
N ASP A 168 3.49 12.61 26.04
CA ASP A 168 2.52 13.69 26.22
C ASP A 168 1.07 13.20 26.16
N PHE A 169 0.81 12.00 25.63
CA PHE A 169 -0.52 11.39 25.71
C PHE A 169 -0.69 10.58 26.98
N THR A 170 -1.91 10.58 27.53
CA THR A 170 -2.22 9.69 28.66
C THR A 170 -2.19 8.23 28.23
N LYS A 171 -2.57 7.97 27.00
CA LYS A 171 -2.54 6.64 26.39
C LYS A 171 -2.41 6.74 24.87
N LEU A 172 -1.53 5.94 24.30
CA LEU A 172 -1.41 5.73 22.87
C LEU A 172 -1.71 4.25 22.56
N ASP A 173 -2.82 4.00 21.88
CA ASP A 173 -3.27 2.66 21.50
C ASP A 173 -3.18 2.45 19.98
N PHE A 174 -3.17 1.18 19.56
CA PHE A 174 -3.18 0.77 18.16
C PHE A 174 -4.36 -0.15 17.84
N GLY A 175 -5.32 0.35 17.04
CA GLY A 175 -6.58 -0.33 16.72
C GLY A 175 -6.49 -1.40 15.63
N GLY A 176 -5.33 -1.59 15.01
CA GLY A 176 -5.06 -2.60 13.97
C GLY A 176 -5.66 -2.27 12.59
N LYS A 177 -6.80 -1.60 12.53
CA LYS A 177 -7.51 -1.21 11.30
C LYS A 177 -7.96 0.24 11.37
N HIS A 178 -8.07 0.91 10.21
CA HIS A 178 -8.53 2.30 10.13
C HIS A 178 -9.96 2.46 10.67
N ASP A 179 -10.87 1.57 10.29
CA ASP A 179 -12.27 1.63 10.68
C ASP A 179 -12.43 1.51 12.22
N ASN A 180 -11.60 0.68 12.88
CA ASN A 180 -11.58 0.54 14.34
C ASN A 180 -11.22 1.86 15.05
N VAL A 181 -10.27 2.63 14.49
CA VAL A 181 -9.88 3.93 15.04
C VAL A 181 -11.04 4.92 14.93
N VAL A 182 -11.73 4.97 13.79
CA VAL A 182 -12.89 5.85 13.60
C VAL A 182 -13.99 5.50 14.59
N TYR A 183 -14.34 4.22 14.72
CA TYR A 183 -15.35 3.79 15.71
C TYR A 183 -14.92 4.04 17.15
N ALA A 184 -13.64 3.91 17.49
CA ALA A 184 -13.13 4.19 18.82
C ALA A 184 -13.30 5.67 19.21
N VAL A 185 -13.06 6.58 18.26
CA VAL A 185 -13.30 8.02 18.45
C VAL A 185 -14.80 8.31 18.53
N MET A 186 -15.59 7.79 17.60
CA MET A 186 -17.06 7.98 17.55
C MET A 186 -17.75 7.53 18.85
N ASN A 187 -17.29 6.40 19.40
CA ASN A 187 -17.86 5.83 20.63
C ASN A 187 -17.20 6.36 21.93
N GLY A 188 -16.30 7.35 21.86
CA GLY A 188 -15.65 7.93 23.04
C GLY A 188 -14.70 6.98 23.78
N VAL A 189 -14.25 5.89 23.17
CA VAL A 189 -13.24 4.96 23.73
C VAL A 189 -11.89 5.66 23.88
N VAL A 190 -11.59 6.54 22.91
CA VAL A 190 -10.44 7.45 22.91
C VAL A 190 -10.90 8.86 22.57
N ASP A 191 -10.12 9.86 23.00
CA ASP A 191 -10.45 11.26 22.79
C ASP A 191 -10.18 11.73 21.36
N ALA A 192 -9.17 11.14 20.71
CA ALA A 192 -8.78 11.44 19.35
C ALA A 192 -8.09 10.22 18.69
N GLY A 193 -7.95 10.29 17.38
CA GLY A 193 -7.25 9.24 16.64
C GLY A 193 -6.74 9.70 15.29
N THR A 194 -5.99 8.82 14.60
CA THR A 194 -5.51 9.11 13.26
C THR A 194 -5.73 7.94 12.32
N VAL A 195 -6.18 8.28 11.12
CA VAL A 195 -6.40 7.33 10.02
C VAL A 195 -5.80 7.89 8.73
N ARG A 196 -5.69 7.06 7.70
CA ARG A 196 -5.34 7.52 6.36
C ARG A 196 -6.46 8.41 5.82
N THR A 197 -6.12 9.44 5.05
CA THR A 197 -7.05 10.20 4.20
C THR A 197 -7.94 9.25 3.39
N ASP A 198 -9.12 9.72 2.98
CA ASP A 198 -10.20 8.95 2.33
C ASP A 198 -10.93 7.92 3.22
N THR A 199 -10.50 7.71 4.46
CA THR A 199 -11.15 6.73 5.35
C THR A 199 -12.53 7.20 5.80
N LEU A 200 -12.63 8.43 6.27
CA LEU A 200 -13.91 9.00 6.74
C LEU A 200 -14.92 9.09 5.59
N GLU A 201 -14.49 9.66 4.46
CA GLU A 201 -15.35 9.84 3.29
C GLU A 201 -15.84 8.49 2.74
N ARG A 202 -14.99 7.45 2.77
CA ARG A 202 -15.38 6.08 2.39
C ARG A 202 -16.43 5.50 3.35
N MET A 203 -16.23 5.66 4.66
CA MET A 203 -17.16 5.16 5.66
C MET A 203 -18.49 5.90 5.61
N ALA A 204 -18.46 7.22 5.41
CA ALA A 204 -19.66 8.02 5.23
C ALA A 204 -20.42 7.65 3.95
N SER A 205 -19.71 7.45 2.84
CA SER A 205 -20.30 6.99 1.58
C SER A 205 -20.91 5.58 1.68
N ALA A 206 -20.43 4.76 2.62
CA ALA A 206 -21.00 3.44 2.92
C ALA A 206 -22.15 3.50 3.94
N GLY A 207 -22.50 4.67 4.47
CA GLY A 207 -23.51 4.85 5.50
C GLY A 207 -23.10 4.31 6.88
N GLU A 208 -21.80 4.13 7.11
CA GLU A 208 -21.26 3.59 8.36
C GLU A 208 -21.08 4.68 9.43
N ILE A 209 -20.92 5.94 9.04
CA ILE A 209 -20.74 7.13 9.89
C ILE A 209 -21.34 8.37 9.23
N ASP A 210 -21.51 9.46 9.98
CA ASP A 210 -21.68 10.81 9.45
C ASP A 210 -20.36 11.58 9.58
N MET A 211 -19.96 12.31 8.52
CA MET A 211 -18.79 13.20 8.56
C MET A 211 -18.94 14.32 9.59
N ALA A 212 -20.18 14.75 9.85
CA ALA A 212 -20.49 15.78 10.84
C ALA A 212 -20.22 15.35 12.30
N ASP A 213 -20.09 14.04 12.56
CA ASP A 213 -19.75 13.53 13.90
C ASP A 213 -18.27 13.78 14.27
N PHE A 214 -17.46 14.27 13.33
CA PHE A 214 -16.02 14.39 13.50
C PHE A 214 -15.49 15.79 13.23
N LYS A 215 -14.61 16.24 14.10
CA LYS A 215 -13.75 17.39 13.92
C LYS A 215 -12.39 16.96 13.36
N ILE A 216 -11.92 17.64 12.32
CA ILE A 216 -10.56 17.41 11.76
C ILE A 216 -9.59 18.34 12.49
N ILE A 217 -8.60 17.76 13.13
CA ILE A 217 -7.55 18.51 13.85
C ILE A 217 -6.39 18.81 12.89
N ASN A 218 -5.88 20.05 12.92
CA ASN A 218 -4.83 20.54 12.03
C ASN A 218 -5.18 20.39 10.54
N PRO A 219 -6.33 20.92 10.07
CA PRO A 219 -6.76 20.72 8.70
C PRO A 219 -5.77 21.36 7.71
N GLN A 220 -5.35 20.58 6.74
CA GLN A 220 -4.49 20.98 5.62
C GLN A 220 -5.30 20.97 4.33
N LYS A 221 -5.07 21.95 3.45
CA LYS A 221 -5.72 22.04 2.14
C LYS A 221 -4.67 21.99 1.03
N PHE A 222 -4.92 21.18 0.02
CA PHE A 222 -4.10 21.05 -1.18
C PHE A 222 -4.99 21.18 -2.42
N ASN A 223 -4.54 21.89 -3.45
CA ASN A 223 -5.36 22.25 -4.62
C ASN A 223 -5.98 21.04 -5.33
N ASP A 224 -5.24 19.93 -5.43
CA ASP A 224 -5.66 18.73 -6.17
C ASP A 224 -5.94 17.53 -5.24
N PHE A 225 -6.28 17.80 -3.97
CA PHE A 225 -6.56 16.74 -3.01
C PHE A 225 -7.89 17.00 -2.30
N PRO A 226 -8.95 16.21 -2.61
CA PRO A 226 -10.32 16.53 -2.21
C PRO A 226 -10.72 16.01 -0.83
N PHE A 227 -9.86 15.24 -0.15
CA PHE A 227 -10.19 14.59 1.12
C PHE A 227 -9.68 15.34 2.33
N ALA A 228 -10.33 15.13 3.49
CA ALA A 228 -9.85 15.63 4.77
C ALA A 228 -8.41 15.17 5.02
N CYS A 229 -7.55 16.11 5.42
CA CYS A 229 -6.13 15.86 5.64
C CYS A 229 -5.60 16.72 6.78
N SER A 230 -4.72 16.16 7.60
CA SER A 230 -4.05 16.83 8.72
C SER A 230 -2.54 16.90 8.57
N THR A 231 -1.97 16.28 7.54
CA THR A 231 -0.53 16.10 7.38
C THR A 231 -0.07 16.52 5.99
N THR A 232 1.25 16.58 5.76
CA THR A 232 1.82 16.61 4.42
C THR A 232 1.37 15.38 3.63
N LEU A 233 1.26 15.53 2.30
CA LEU A 233 0.98 14.44 1.37
C LEU A 233 2.27 13.73 0.96
N TYR A 234 2.20 12.41 0.85
CA TYR A 234 3.30 11.55 0.44
C TYR A 234 2.88 10.61 -0.71
N PRO A 235 3.86 10.10 -1.50
CA PRO A 235 3.55 9.21 -2.62
C PRO A 235 2.77 7.97 -2.20
N GLU A 236 1.84 7.56 -3.06
CA GLU A 236 1.07 6.33 -2.93
C GLU A 236 1.96 5.08 -2.92
N TRP A 237 1.36 3.95 -2.64
CA TRP A 237 2.04 2.66 -2.51
C TRP A 237 2.77 2.28 -3.79
N PRO A 238 4.07 1.97 -3.72
CA PRO A 238 4.79 1.42 -4.85
C PRO A 238 4.52 -0.08 -4.99
N LEU A 239 4.45 -0.57 -6.23
CA LEU A 239 4.88 -1.91 -6.53
C LEU A 239 6.40 -1.93 -6.51
N ALA A 240 6.98 -2.81 -5.71
CA ALA A 240 8.43 -2.93 -5.58
C ALA A 240 8.88 -4.35 -5.89
N LYS A 241 10.06 -4.49 -6.51
CA LYS A 241 10.74 -5.77 -6.67
C LYS A 241 11.67 -6.03 -5.50
N VAL A 242 11.83 -7.28 -5.09
CA VAL A 242 12.89 -7.68 -4.18
C VAL A 242 14.25 -7.69 -4.90
N LYS A 243 15.35 -7.66 -4.14
CA LYS A 243 16.71 -7.54 -4.69
C LYS A 243 17.04 -8.62 -5.71
N SER A 244 16.64 -9.86 -5.47
CA SER A 244 16.91 -11.01 -6.34
C SER A 244 16.08 -11.06 -7.63
N THR A 245 14.98 -10.32 -7.71
CA THR A 245 14.11 -10.33 -8.88
C THR A 245 14.77 -9.61 -10.05
N SER A 246 14.70 -10.21 -11.24
CA SER A 246 15.26 -9.68 -12.49
C SER A 246 14.66 -8.31 -12.87
N ASP A 247 15.50 -7.41 -13.36
CA ASP A 247 15.06 -6.13 -13.91
C ASP A 247 14.25 -6.31 -15.21
N THR A 248 14.47 -7.41 -15.93
CA THR A 248 13.71 -7.71 -17.16
C THR A 248 12.25 -8.01 -16.84
N VAL A 249 11.98 -8.90 -15.89
CA VAL A 249 10.58 -9.18 -15.49
C VAL A 249 9.93 -7.96 -14.83
N ALA A 250 10.70 -7.17 -14.10
CA ALA A 250 10.19 -5.93 -13.52
C ALA A 250 9.73 -4.94 -14.60
N ARG A 251 10.52 -4.76 -15.67
CA ARG A 251 10.10 -3.92 -16.82
C ARG A 251 8.84 -4.46 -17.49
N SER A 252 8.76 -5.76 -17.76
CA SER A 252 7.56 -6.36 -18.37
C SER A 252 6.30 -6.11 -17.53
N ILE A 253 6.40 -6.18 -16.19
CA ILE A 253 5.28 -5.86 -15.29
C ILE A 253 4.90 -4.37 -15.39
N VAL A 254 5.88 -3.46 -15.37
CA VAL A 254 5.61 -2.01 -15.50
C VAL A 254 4.93 -1.70 -16.82
N ASP A 255 5.41 -2.26 -17.93
CA ASP A 255 4.84 -2.07 -19.26
C ASP A 255 3.39 -2.59 -19.31
N ALA A 256 3.10 -3.75 -18.72
CA ALA A 256 1.75 -4.29 -18.64
C ALA A 256 0.84 -3.41 -17.74
N LEU A 257 1.32 -3.00 -16.57
CA LEU A 257 0.54 -2.17 -15.64
C LEU A 257 0.23 -0.77 -16.19
N LYS A 258 1.13 -0.18 -16.98
CA LYS A 258 0.90 1.11 -17.64
C LYS A 258 -0.18 1.02 -18.74
N GLN A 259 -0.45 -0.17 -19.28
CA GLN A 259 -1.53 -0.41 -20.24
C GLN A 259 -2.89 -0.67 -19.56
N LEU A 260 -2.91 -0.88 -18.23
CA LEU A 260 -4.12 -1.13 -17.47
C LEU A 260 -5.04 0.09 -17.51
N LYS A 261 -6.27 -0.10 -17.97
CA LYS A 261 -7.30 0.94 -18.05
C LYS A 261 -8.19 0.88 -16.81
N ALA A 262 -8.73 2.01 -16.39
CA ALA A 262 -9.67 2.10 -15.27
C ALA A 262 -10.93 1.22 -15.45
N THR A 263 -11.26 0.87 -16.71
CA THR A 263 -12.39 -0.01 -17.06
C THR A 263 -12.09 -1.49 -16.90
N ASP A 264 -10.83 -1.90 -16.81
CA ASP A 264 -10.41 -3.30 -16.69
C ASP A 264 -10.83 -3.88 -15.33
N ALA A 265 -11.12 -5.19 -15.30
CA ALA A 265 -11.52 -5.88 -14.08
C ALA A 265 -10.46 -5.75 -12.97
N ALA A 266 -9.18 -5.83 -13.32
CA ALA A 266 -8.07 -5.67 -12.39
C ALA A 266 -8.03 -4.26 -11.77
N ALA A 267 -8.29 -3.20 -12.55
CA ALA A 267 -8.34 -1.84 -12.05
C ALA A 267 -9.55 -1.61 -11.13
N LYS A 268 -10.72 -2.10 -11.55
CA LYS A 268 -11.97 -1.97 -10.78
C LYS A 268 -11.87 -2.68 -9.43
N SER A 269 -11.41 -3.95 -9.40
CA SER A 269 -11.29 -4.72 -8.16
C SER A 269 -10.25 -4.11 -7.20
N ALA A 270 -9.11 -3.66 -7.73
CA ALA A 270 -8.05 -3.03 -6.95
C ALA A 270 -8.39 -1.59 -6.52
N LYS A 271 -9.45 -0.99 -7.09
CA LYS A 271 -9.80 0.42 -6.92
C LYS A 271 -8.65 1.35 -7.31
N VAL A 272 -8.05 1.10 -8.47
CA VAL A 272 -7.02 1.94 -9.08
C VAL A 272 -7.49 2.42 -10.45
N VAL A 273 -6.99 3.56 -10.91
CA VAL A 273 -7.24 4.05 -12.28
C VAL A 273 -6.10 3.69 -13.23
N GLY A 274 -4.95 3.29 -12.68
CA GLY A 274 -3.76 2.90 -13.44
C GLY A 274 -2.50 2.95 -12.61
N TRP A 275 -1.37 2.99 -13.30
CA TRP A 275 -0.03 2.99 -12.71
C TRP A 275 0.85 4.01 -13.43
N VAL A 276 1.76 4.63 -12.68
CA VAL A 276 2.78 5.54 -13.19
C VAL A 276 4.17 5.02 -12.84
N ASP A 277 5.20 5.61 -13.46
CA ASP A 277 6.58 5.35 -13.05
C ASP A 277 6.73 5.59 -11.55
N ALA A 278 7.67 4.88 -10.93
CA ALA A 278 7.91 5.01 -9.50
C ALA A 278 8.18 6.48 -9.14
N LEU A 279 7.39 7.02 -8.21
CA LEU A 279 7.58 8.36 -7.68
C LEU A 279 8.81 8.41 -6.77
N ASP A 280 9.22 9.62 -6.39
CA ASP A 280 10.30 9.81 -5.41
C ASP A 280 9.81 9.52 -3.98
N TYR A 281 10.44 8.56 -3.32
CA TYR A 281 10.17 8.18 -1.93
C TYR A 281 11.20 8.76 -0.94
N ALA A 282 12.09 9.66 -1.37
CA ALA A 282 13.04 10.33 -0.48
C ALA A 282 12.36 11.11 0.67
N PRO A 283 11.20 11.79 0.46
CA PRO A 283 10.47 12.41 1.56
C PRO A 283 9.99 11.43 2.63
N VAL A 284 9.62 10.19 2.23
CA VAL A 284 9.22 9.13 3.17
C VAL A 284 10.43 8.63 3.97
N GLU A 285 11.60 8.51 3.32
CA GLU A 285 12.85 8.16 3.99
C GLU A 285 13.28 9.23 4.99
N ALA A 286 13.17 10.51 4.62
CA ALA A 286 13.44 11.62 5.52
C ALA A 286 12.53 11.61 6.75
N LEU A 287 11.23 11.34 6.57
CA LEU A 287 10.29 11.16 7.68
C LEU A 287 10.72 10.04 8.61
N GLN A 288 11.06 8.85 8.07
CA GLN A 288 11.52 7.72 8.89
C GLN A 288 12.80 8.05 9.69
N LYS A 289 13.74 8.77 9.09
CA LYS A 289 14.97 9.24 9.77
C LYS A 289 14.64 10.17 10.94
N THR A 290 13.73 11.13 10.71
CA THR A 290 13.29 12.07 11.76
C THR A 290 12.62 11.34 12.92
N LEU A 291 11.71 10.43 12.62
CA LEU A 291 10.96 9.67 13.61
C LEU A 291 11.77 8.54 14.26
N LYS A 292 12.91 8.19 13.70
CA LYS A 292 13.69 7.00 14.09
C LYS A 292 12.86 5.71 14.06
N VAL A 293 12.06 5.53 12.99
CA VAL A 293 11.19 4.36 12.80
C VAL A 293 11.61 3.55 11.58
N GLY A 294 11.03 2.39 11.40
CA GLY A 294 11.26 1.52 10.24
C GLY A 294 12.71 1.10 10.10
N ALA A 295 13.36 1.51 9.01
CA ALA A 295 14.78 1.18 8.77
C ALA A 295 15.75 1.89 9.73
N PHE A 296 15.34 2.98 10.32
CA PHE A 296 16.16 3.86 11.16
C PHE A 296 15.86 3.75 12.65
N MET A 297 15.07 2.75 13.04
CA MET A 297 14.86 2.42 14.44
C MET A 297 16.17 1.93 15.05
N ALA A 298 16.55 2.48 16.22
CA ALA A 298 17.71 1.99 16.96
C ALA A 298 17.56 0.48 17.23
N ALA A 299 18.64 -0.26 17.09
CA ALA A 299 18.68 -1.65 17.57
C ALA A 299 18.33 -1.67 19.06
N LYS A 300 17.37 -2.50 19.44
CA LYS A 300 17.02 -2.73 20.84
C LYS A 300 18.10 -3.57 21.50
#